data_456d7d1b7f05a10ee18a08bedce44e9a
#
_entry.id   456d7d1b7f05a10ee18a08bedce44e9a
#
_cell.length_a   1.000
_cell.length_b   1.000
_cell.length_c   1.000
_cell.angle_alpha   90.00
_cell.angle_beta   90.00
_cell.angle_gamma   90.00
#
_symmetry.space_group_name_H-M   'P 1'
#
loop_
_entity.id
_entity.type
_entity.pdbx_description
1 polymer ?
#
loop_
_entity_poly.entity_id
_entity_poly.type
_entity_poly.pdbx_seq_one_letter_code
_entity_poly.pdbx_strand_id
1 'polypeptide(L)'
;MDETAYEATIEGWRRAHEATYSRENGWLSQIDLQWFEDDRAVLDVGTFQNTEAGVRFIAMDGIDVRIAGALTRDVVLDHAAQDYPDILTAGTRSYQVVRRGGALAVRVRDTEAPARRRFRGLSWYPVRPEWRIEGRLVPSVAPSLPMRFTAGQEEDAPCPGQVVFSVLGREHTLVPYARPDGSWLFVFRDDSNADETCAMCRYFYATPSVDQSRVELDFNRAAAPICALVPLVTCVLPPPENRLPIRVPAGERRPIEENPS
;
A
#
# COMPACT_ATOMS: atom_id res chain seq x y z
N MET A 1 -21.11 13.56 -14.30
CA MET A 1 -19.85 14.37 -14.36
C MET A 1 -19.46 14.41 -15.81
N ASP A 2 -19.15 15.57 -16.34
CA ASP A 2 -18.62 15.73 -17.70
C ASP A 2 -17.30 14.94 -17.82
N GLU A 3 -17.04 14.35 -18.99
CA GLU A 3 -15.87 13.50 -19.27
C GLU A 3 -14.55 14.26 -19.01
N THR A 4 -14.46 15.50 -19.47
CA THR A 4 -13.28 16.36 -19.23
C THR A 4 -13.05 16.65 -17.74
N ALA A 5 -14.12 16.86 -16.96
CA ALA A 5 -14.01 17.07 -15.52
C ALA A 5 -13.59 15.78 -14.80
N TYR A 6 -14.02 14.63 -15.28
CA TYR A 6 -13.60 13.34 -14.75
C TYR A 6 -12.11 13.07 -15.03
N GLU A 7 -11.66 13.30 -16.28
CA GLU A 7 -10.25 13.16 -16.64
C GLU A 7 -9.35 14.05 -15.76
N ALA A 8 -9.73 15.31 -15.58
CA ALA A 8 -9.00 16.25 -14.71
C ALA A 8 -8.92 15.74 -13.25
N THR A 9 -9.98 15.09 -12.77
CA THR A 9 -10.02 14.47 -11.43
C THR A 9 -9.04 13.32 -11.32
N ILE A 10 -8.98 12.44 -12.32
CA ILE A 10 -8.05 11.31 -12.35
C ILE A 10 -6.60 11.81 -12.45
N GLU A 11 -6.32 12.78 -13.31
CA GLU A 11 -4.98 13.36 -13.42
C GLU A 11 -4.53 14.05 -12.11
N GLY A 12 -5.45 14.71 -11.41
CA GLY A 12 -5.19 15.25 -10.08
C GLY A 12 -4.84 14.15 -9.06
N TRP A 13 -5.61 13.07 -9.07
CA TRP A 13 -5.35 11.92 -8.22
C TRP A 13 -4.01 11.25 -8.53
N ARG A 14 -3.66 11.06 -9.82
CA ARG A 14 -2.37 10.49 -10.27
C ARG A 14 -1.20 11.29 -9.73
N ARG A 15 -1.22 12.62 -9.88
CA ARG A 15 -0.18 13.50 -9.31
C ARG A 15 -0.07 13.37 -7.80
N ALA A 16 -1.19 13.34 -7.08
CA ALA A 16 -1.19 13.14 -5.64
C ALA A 16 -0.65 11.76 -5.24
N HIS A 17 -1.00 10.72 -5.98
CA HIS A 17 -0.50 9.37 -5.79
C HIS A 17 1.02 9.30 -6.00
N GLU A 18 1.55 9.84 -7.10
CA GLU A 18 2.99 9.92 -7.39
C GLU A 18 3.76 10.68 -6.32
N ALA A 19 3.18 11.78 -5.80
CA ALA A 19 3.79 12.53 -4.71
C ALA A 19 3.99 11.69 -3.43
N THR A 20 3.17 10.66 -3.21
CA THR A 20 3.38 9.74 -2.06
C THR A 20 4.66 8.93 -2.16
N TYR A 21 5.21 8.74 -3.36
CA TYR A 21 6.46 8.02 -3.59
C TYR A 21 7.67 8.92 -3.33
N SER A 22 7.67 10.15 -3.84
CA SER A 22 8.85 11.02 -3.90
C SER A 22 9.01 12.00 -2.73
N ARG A 23 7.99 12.20 -1.88
CA ARG A 23 8.09 13.07 -0.70
C ARG A 23 9.17 12.56 0.28
N GLU A 24 9.65 13.40 1.18
CA GLU A 24 10.76 13.10 2.11
C GLU A 24 10.60 11.78 2.87
N ASN A 25 9.41 11.54 3.44
CA ASN A 25 9.07 10.28 4.11
C ASN A 25 8.17 9.40 3.21
N GLY A 26 8.31 9.52 1.89
CA GLY A 26 7.58 8.73 0.90
C GLY A 26 8.13 7.31 0.77
N TRP A 27 7.49 6.53 -0.10
CA TRP A 27 7.85 5.13 -0.27
C TRP A 27 9.27 4.94 -0.81
N LEU A 28 9.73 5.81 -1.73
CA LEU A 28 11.07 5.73 -2.32
C LEU A 28 12.19 6.18 -1.37
N SER A 29 11.85 6.74 -0.20
CA SER A 29 12.83 7.00 0.86
C SER A 29 13.13 5.75 1.70
N GLN A 30 12.32 4.69 1.61
CA GLN A 30 12.57 3.47 2.38
C GLN A 30 13.83 2.77 1.88
N ILE A 31 14.79 2.58 2.78
CA ILE A 31 16.10 1.97 2.49
C ILE A 31 16.28 0.63 3.19
N ASP A 32 15.49 0.35 4.24
CA ASP A 32 15.55 -0.91 4.97
C ASP A 32 14.21 -1.24 5.65
N LEU A 33 14.04 -2.52 5.99
CA LEU A 33 12.95 -3.06 6.81
C LEU A 33 13.52 -4.18 7.68
N GLN A 34 13.86 -3.84 8.91
CA GLN A 34 14.44 -4.79 9.84
C GLN A 34 13.36 -5.47 10.67
N TRP A 35 13.14 -6.76 10.46
CA TRP A 35 12.22 -7.56 11.27
C TRP A 35 12.76 -7.82 12.67
N PHE A 36 11.87 -7.93 13.65
CA PHE A 36 12.25 -8.32 14.99
C PHE A 36 12.61 -9.81 15.00
N GLU A 37 13.73 -10.12 15.66
CA GLU A 37 14.17 -11.46 15.99
C GLU A 37 14.21 -11.56 17.52
N ASP A 38 13.64 -12.61 18.10
CA ASP A 38 13.53 -12.76 19.56
C ASP A 38 13.06 -11.50 20.28
N ASP A 39 11.93 -10.93 19.80
CA ASP A 39 11.30 -9.70 20.33
C ASP A 39 12.15 -8.42 20.24
N ARG A 40 13.19 -8.40 19.42
CA ARG A 40 14.03 -7.19 19.26
C ARG A 40 14.52 -6.96 17.83
N ALA A 41 14.82 -5.71 17.52
CA ALA A 41 15.59 -5.32 16.34
C ALA A 41 16.73 -4.39 16.77
N VAL A 42 17.94 -4.64 16.27
CA VAL A 42 19.13 -3.82 16.54
C VAL A 42 19.57 -3.13 15.25
N LEU A 43 19.59 -1.81 15.30
CA LEU A 43 19.99 -0.95 14.18
C LEU A 43 21.14 -0.04 14.60
N ASP A 44 21.70 0.70 13.64
CA ASP A 44 22.78 1.68 13.86
C ASP A 44 22.40 2.83 14.81
N VAL A 45 21.10 3.07 15.00
CA VAL A 45 20.56 4.13 15.88
C VAL A 45 20.32 3.64 17.32
N GLY A 46 20.20 2.33 17.53
CA GLY A 46 19.87 1.74 18.85
C GLY A 46 19.10 0.44 18.76
N THR A 47 18.54 0.04 19.87
CA THR A 47 17.78 -1.20 20.02
C THR A 47 16.30 -0.91 20.19
N PHE A 48 15.46 -1.64 19.47
CA PHE A 48 14.01 -1.70 19.62
C PHE A 48 13.66 -3.05 20.25
N GLN A 49 12.91 -3.02 21.35
CA GLN A 49 12.51 -4.22 22.09
C GLN A 49 11.01 -4.24 22.31
N ASN A 50 10.37 -5.34 21.93
CA ASN A 50 8.95 -5.57 22.20
C ASN A 50 8.77 -5.85 23.71
N THR A 51 7.85 -5.14 24.35
CA THR A 51 7.52 -5.28 25.78
C THR A 51 6.01 -5.26 25.96
N GLU A 52 5.53 -5.60 27.15
CA GLU A 52 4.10 -5.50 27.48
C GLU A 52 3.55 -4.08 27.36
N ALA A 53 4.39 -3.06 27.60
CA ALA A 53 4.02 -1.65 27.53
C ALA A 53 4.08 -1.06 26.12
N GLY A 54 4.61 -1.80 25.12
CA GLY A 54 4.86 -1.34 23.77
C GLY A 54 6.29 -1.63 23.30
N VAL A 55 6.72 -0.99 22.22
CA VAL A 55 8.10 -1.14 21.76
C VAL A 55 9.00 -0.11 22.46
N ARG A 56 9.88 -0.58 23.34
CA ARG A 56 10.90 0.26 23.96
C ARG A 56 12.06 0.48 23.01
N PHE A 57 12.42 1.73 22.78
CA PHE A 57 13.61 2.12 22.04
C PHE A 57 14.68 2.62 23.01
N ILE A 58 15.92 2.14 22.84
CA ILE A 58 17.11 2.56 23.58
C ILE A 58 18.15 2.99 22.56
N ALA A 59 18.53 4.29 22.60
CA ALA A 59 19.49 4.85 21.66
C ALA A 59 20.91 4.30 21.90
N MET A 60 21.64 4.14 20.81
CA MET A 60 23.09 3.88 20.87
C MET A 60 23.84 5.10 21.41
N ASP A 61 24.89 4.86 22.17
CA ASP A 61 25.72 5.93 22.70
C ASP A 61 26.34 6.78 21.60
N GLY A 62 26.30 8.10 21.79
CA GLY A 62 26.85 9.07 20.85
C GLY A 62 25.94 9.39 19.66
N ILE A 63 24.78 8.75 19.52
CA ILE A 63 23.82 9.07 18.47
C ILE A 63 22.70 9.98 18.99
N ASP A 64 22.50 11.11 18.35
CA ASP A 64 21.39 12.02 18.62
C ASP A 64 20.11 11.53 17.93
N VAL A 65 19.20 10.94 18.73
CA VAL A 65 17.89 10.50 18.25
C VAL A 65 16.82 11.44 18.77
N ARG A 66 15.85 11.76 17.93
CA ARG A 66 14.74 12.66 18.26
C ARG A 66 13.40 11.99 17.98
N ILE A 67 12.43 12.32 18.82
CA ILE A 67 11.01 12.05 18.58
C ILE A 67 10.25 13.38 18.66
N ALA A 68 9.43 13.70 17.67
CA ALA A 68 8.74 15.00 17.58
C ALA A 68 9.68 16.21 17.81
N GLY A 69 10.96 16.11 17.37
CA GLY A 69 11.98 17.14 17.53
C GLY A 69 12.73 17.13 18.87
N ALA A 70 12.23 16.44 19.89
CA ALA A 70 12.89 16.35 21.20
C ALA A 70 13.92 15.20 21.24
N LEU A 71 15.09 15.46 21.83
CA LEU A 71 16.08 14.41 22.07
C LEU A 71 15.53 13.32 22.97
N THR A 72 15.79 12.07 22.58
CA THR A 72 15.45 10.90 23.39
C THR A 72 16.60 9.91 23.45
N ARG A 73 16.70 9.19 24.57
CA ARG A 73 17.67 8.10 24.76
C ARG A 73 16.97 6.78 25.09
N ASP A 74 15.80 6.86 25.70
CA ASP A 74 15.02 5.74 26.13
C ASP A 74 13.55 6.16 26.11
N VAL A 75 12.73 5.47 25.34
CA VAL A 75 11.31 5.80 25.18
C VAL A 75 10.51 4.55 24.84
N VAL A 76 9.28 4.47 25.34
CA VAL A 76 8.31 3.45 24.92
C VAL A 76 7.43 4.09 23.85
N LEU A 77 7.44 3.49 22.66
CA LEU A 77 6.62 3.89 21.52
C LEU A 77 5.21 3.31 21.70
N ASP A 78 4.20 4.11 21.43
CA ASP A 78 2.80 3.67 21.52
C ASP A 78 2.52 2.54 20.51
N HIS A 79 1.89 1.46 20.97
CA HIS A 79 1.57 0.29 20.15
C HIS A 79 0.07 0.16 19.84
N ALA A 80 -0.77 1.12 20.25
CA ALA A 80 -2.21 1.06 20.06
C ALA A 80 -2.65 1.20 18.60
N ALA A 81 -1.79 1.73 17.72
CA ALA A 81 -2.06 1.86 16.29
C ALA A 81 -1.44 0.69 15.49
N GLN A 82 -2.11 0.28 14.41
CA GLN A 82 -1.60 -0.74 13.48
C GLN A 82 -0.22 -0.38 12.89
N ASP A 83 0.02 0.92 12.66
CA ASP A 83 1.32 1.50 12.34
C ASP A 83 1.64 2.49 13.46
N TYR A 84 2.66 2.22 14.24
CA TYR A 84 3.12 3.09 15.32
C TYR A 84 3.30 4.52 14.78
N PRO A 85 2.57 5.52 15.30
CA PRO A 85 2.63 6.88 14.77
C PRO A 85 3.96 7.56 15.05
N ASP A 86 4.66 7.11 16.09
CA ASP A 86 5.92 7.69 16.52
C ASP A 86 7.04 7.39 15.53
N ILE A 87 7.66 8.46 15.04
CA ILE A 87 8.80 8.40 14.13
C ILE A 87 10.02 8.94 14.86
N LEU A 88 11.01 8.07 15.03
CA LEU A 88 12.33 8.48 15.50
C LEU A 88 13.14 9.02 14.32
N THR A 89 13.95 10.05 14.55
CA THR A 89 14.82 10.64 13.53
C THR A 89 16.27 10.74 14.04
N ALA A 90 17.23 10.45 13.15
CA ALA A 90 18.65 10.65 13.37
C ALA A 90 19.32 11.05 12.06
N GLY A 91 19.83 12.28 11.97
CA GLY A 91 20.35 12.84 10.72
C GLY A 91 19.29 12.88 9.62
N THR A 92 19.58 12.31 8.45
CA THR A 92 18.68 12.20 7.30
C THR A 92 17.71 11.02 7.39
N ARG A 93 17.88 10.16 8.40
CA ARG A 93 17.12 8.91 8.54
C ARG A 93 15.95 9.05 9.51
N SER A 94 14.89 8.29 9.22
CA SER A 94 13.76 8.10 10.13
C SER A 94 13.47 6.61 10.31
N TYR A 95 13.00 6.26 11.52
CA TYR A 95 12.76 4.90 11.97
C TYR A 95 11.34 4.80 12.51
N GLN A 96 10.55 3.90 11.95
CA GLN A 96 9.15 3.71 12.32
C GLN A 96 8.90 2.23 12.57
N VAL A 97 8.37 1.90 13.76
CA VAL A 97 7.88 0.55 14.02
C VAL A 97 6.63 0.31 13.19
N VAL A 98 6.54 -0.85 12.57
CA VAL A 98 5.37 -1.30 11.80
C VAL A 98 5.00 -2.71 12.19
N ARG A 99 3.70 -3.05 12.11
CA ARG A 99 3.19 -4.40 12.35
C ARG A 99 2.54 -4.93 11.09
N ARG A 100 2.85 -6.17 10.71
CA ARG A 100 2.21 -6.86 9.57
C ARG A 100 2.00 -8.33 9.92
N GLY A 101 0.75 -8.80 9.83
CA GLY A 101 0.40 -10.18 10.17
C GLY A 101 0.88 -10.61 11.57
N GLY A 102 0.81 -9.70 12.56
CA GLY A 102 1.30 -9.93 13.91
C GLY A 102 2.81 -9.72 14.12
N ALA A 103 3.64 -9.79 13.08
CA ALA A 103 5.08 -9.56 13.16
C ALA A 103 5.44 -8.06 13.23
N LEU A 104 6.47 -7.73 14.00
CA LEU A 104 7.03 -6.38 14.13
C LEU A 104 8.25 -6.20 13.24
N ALA A 105 8.39 -5.01 12.69
CA ALA A 105 9.59 -4.57 11.98
C ALA A 105 9.88 -3.09 12.23
N VAL A 106 11.11 -2.67 12.03
CA VAL A 106 11.50 -1.24 11.96
C VAL A 106 11.70 -0.87 10.49
N ARG A 107 10.86 0.04 10.02
CA ARG A 107 11.01 0.66 8.70
C ARG A 107 12.00 1.80 8.77
N VAL A 108 13.06 1.73 7.97
CA VAL A 108 14.08 2.78 7.88
C VAL A 108 13.89 3.56 6.59
N ARG A 109 13.82 4.88 6.70
CA ARG A 109 13.78 5.79 5.55
C ARG A 109 14.98 6.73 5.59
N ASP A 110 15.40 7.21 4.41
CA ASP A 110 16.43 8.22 4.25
C ASP A 110 15.93 9.28 3.26
N THR A 111 15.93 10.55 3.66
CA THR A 111 15.56 11.66 2.77
C THR A 111 16.49 11.79 1.56
N GLU A 112 17.71 11.24 1.67
CA GLU A 112 18.73 11.24 0.62
C GLU A 112 18.74 9.94 -0.24
N ALA A 113 17.73 9.06 -0.08
CA ALA A 113 17.66 7.78 -0.79
C ALA A 113 17.81 7.93 -2.31
N PRO A 114 18.71 7.18 -2.96
CA PRO A 114 18.94 7.29 -4.41
C PRO A 114 17.71 7.01 -5.26
N ALA A 115 16.84 6.08 -4.83
CA ALA A 115 15.60 5.74 -5.53
C ALA A 115 14.67 6.96 -5.62
N ARG A 116 14.55 7.73 -4.53
CA ARG A 116 13.76 8.97 -4.48
C ARG A 116 14.29 10.03 -5.46
N ARG A 117 15.61 10.19 -5.54
CA ARG A 117 16.24 11.19 -6.43
C ARG A 117 16.11 10.83 -7.91
N ARG A 118 16.06 9.54 -8.25
CA ARG A 118 15.94 9.04 -9.63
C ARG A 118 14.51 8.96 -10.13
N PHE A 119 13.52 9.04 -9.26
CA PHE A 119 12.11 8.92 -9.65
C PHE A 119 11.68 10.03 -10.62
N ARG A 120 11.01 9.64 -11.70
CA ARG A 120 10.54 10.54 -12.77
C ARG A 120 9.02 10.47 -13.00
N GLY A 121 8.28 9.79 -12.13
CA GLY A 121 6.85 9.56 -12.25
C GLY A 121 6.51 8.10 -12.54
N LEU A 122 5.22 7.82 -12.60
CA LEU A 122 4.65 6.53 -12.95
C LEU A 122 4.14 6.55 -14.39
N SER A 123 4.01 5.39 -15.00
CA SER A 123 3.42 5.26 -16.32
C SER A 123 1.93 4.90 -16.18
N TRP A 124 1.07 5.53 -16.97
CA TRP A 124 -0.37 5.34 -16.89
C TRP A 124 -0.98 5.04 -18.27
N TYR A 125 -2.06 4.26 -18.29
CA TYR A 125 -2.93 4.22 -19.45
C TYR A 125 -3.64 5.59 -19.62
N PRO A 126 -4.09 5.96 -20.83
CA PRO A 126 -5.04 7.06 -20.98
C PRO A 126 -6.25 6.86 -20.07
N VAL A 127 -6.83 7.95 -19.60
CA VAL A 127 -8.07 7.87 -18.80
C VAL A 127 -9.18 7.33 -19.69
N ARG A 128 -9.92 6.36 -19.18
CA ARG A 128 -11.01 5.68 -19.89
C ARG A 128 -12.26 5.66 -19.02
N PRO A 129 -13.22 6.56 -19.25
CA PRO A 129 -14.45 6.66 -18.45
C PRO A 129 -15.25 5.36 -18.38
N GLU A 130 -15.20 4.53 -19.43
CA GLU A 130 -15.87 3.23 -19.49
C GLU A 130 -15.31 2.20 -18.50
N TRP A 131 -14.14 2.45 -17.91
CA TRP A 131 -13.54 1.65 -16.85
C TRP A 131 -13.85 2.18 -15.44
N ARG A 132 -14.82 3.06 -15.35
CA ARG A 132 -15.48 3.50 -14.12
C ARG A 132 -16.86 2.82 -14.05
N ILE A 133 -16.95 1.73 -13.30
CA ILE A 133 -18.04 0.75 -13.39
C ILE A 133 -18.77 0.67 -12.06
N GLU A 134 -20.09 0.73 -12.07
CA GLU A 134 -20.90 0.44 -10.87
C GLU A 134 -20.91 -1.08 -10.60
N GLY A 135 -20.54 -1.45 -9.37
CA GLY A 135 -20.64 -2.80 -8.85
C GLY A 135 -21.71 -2.91 -7.77
N ARG A 136 -22.36 -4.07 -7.70
CA ARG A 136 -23.36 -4.41 -6.69
C ARG A 136 -22.79 -5.41 -5.70
N LEU A 137 -22.91 -5.16 -4.40
CA LEU A 137 -22.51 -6.10 -3.36
C LEU A 137 -23.52 -7.28 -3.28
N VAL A 138 -22.98 -8.48 -3.26
CA VAL A 138 -23.65 -9.70 -2.83
C VAL A 138 -23.00 -10.10 -1.51
N PRO A 139 -23.72 -9.92 -0.38
CA PRO A 139 -23.14 -10.18 0.94
C PRO A 139 -22.67 -11.62 1.09
N SER A 140 -21.54 -11.81 1.79
CA SER A 140 -21.03 -13.13 2.13
C SER A 140 -21.56 -13.59 3.48
N VAL A 141 -21.69 -14.91 3.63
CA VAL A 141 -21.94 -15.54 4.95
C VAL A 141 -20.64 -15.60 5.79
N ALA A 142 -19.48 -15.52 5.15
CA ALA A 142 -18.18 -15.46 5.83
C ALA A 142 -17.77 -13.97 5.95
N PRO A 143 -17.66 -13.42 7.17
CA PRO A 143 -17.41 -11.99 7.38
C PRO A 143 -15.96 -11.59 7.19
N SER A 144 -15.04 -12.53 6.97
CA SER A 144 -13.61 -12.30 6.79
C SER A 144 -13.04 -13.15 5.67
N LEU A 145 -11.88 -12.71 5.16
CA LEU A 145 -11.10 -13.39 4.14
C LEU A 145 -9.61 -13.33 4.53
N PRO A 146 -8.83 -14.41 4.37
CA PRO A 146 -7.41 -14.37 4.61
C PRO A 146 -6.72 -13.32 3.75
N MET A 147 -6.05 -12.35 4.38
CA MET A 147 -5.21 -11.36 3.71
C MET A 147 -3.76 -11.82 3.82
N ARG A 148 -3.17 -12.17 2.68
CA ARG A 148 -1.80 -12.67 2.59
C ARG A 148 -0.86 -11.56 2.13
N PHE A 149 0.37 -11.60 2.66
CA PHE A 149 1.39 -10.61 2.35
C PHE A 149 2.60 -11.23 1.65
N THR A 150 3.33 -10.42 0.88
CA THR A 150 4.53 -10.85 0.14
C THR A 150 5.65 -11.38 1.03
N ALA A 151 5.70 -10.99 2.30
CA ALA A 151 6.67 -11.48 3.28
C ALA A 151 6.21 -12.76 4.02
N GLY A 152 5.12 -13.40 3.57
CA GLY A 152 4.64 -14.68 4.09
C GLY A 152 3.67 -14.59 5.27
N GLN A 153 3.39 -13.40 5.80
CA GLN A 153 2.40 -13.22 6.85
C GLN A 153 0.97 -13.38 6.29
N GLU A 154 0.05 -13.74 7.18
CA GLU A 154 -1.38 -13.83 6.89
C GLU A 154 -2.17 -13.28 8.08
N GLU A 155 -3.27 -12.58 7.82
CA GLU A 155 -4.22 -12.11 8.83
C GLU A 155 -5.64 -12.19 8.30
N ASP A 156 -6.63 -12.37 9.17
CA ASP A 156 -8.03 -12.32 8.79
C ASP A 156 -8.47 -10.86 8.63
N ALA A 157 -8.94 -10.50 7.44
CA ALA A 157 -9.43 -9.17 7.14
C ALA A 157 -10.93 -9.17 6.87
N PRO A 158 -11.69 -8.17 7.36
CA PRO A 158 -13.12 -8.08 7.11
C PRO A 158 -13.42 -8.05 5.60
N CYS A 159 -14.37 -8.89 5.17
CA CYS A 159 -14.83 -8.98 3.79
C CYS A 159 -16.38 -8.89 3.76
N PRO A 160 -16.96 -7.82 3.18
CA PRO A 160 -18.41 -7.65 3.15
C PRO A 160 -19.12 -8.62 2.20
N GLY A 161 -18.39 -9.23 1.26
CA GLY A 161 -18.92 -10.15 0.28
C GLY A 161 -18.29 -10.00 -1.10
N GLN A 162 -19.00 -10.37 -2.14
CA GLN A 162 -18.56 -10.27 -3.53
C GLN A 162 -19.20 -9.05 -4.20
N VAL A 163 -18.40 -8.28 -4.92
CA VAL A 163 -18.91 -7.21 -5.77
C VAL A 163 -19.03 -7.71 -7.19
N VAL A 164 -20.26 -7.74 -7.68
CA VAL A 164 -20.62 -8.16 -9.04
C VAL A 164 -20.76 -6.94 -9.92
N PHE A 165 -20.14 -6.96 -11.10
CA PHE A 165 -20.16 -5.86 -12.08
C PHE A 165 -20.13 -6.41 -13.52
N SER A 166 -20.58 -5.59 -14.47
CA SER A 166 -20.59 -5.97 -15.89
C SER A 166 -19.64 -5.09 -16.69
N VAL A 167 -18.76 -5.70 -17.46
CA VAL A 167 -17.86 -5.04 -18.41
C VAL A 167 -17.68 -5.90 -19.65
N LEU A 168 -17.56 -5.28 -20.83
CA LEU A 168 -17.43 -5.96 -22.12
C LEU A 168 -18.55 -7.00 -22.36
N GLY A 169 -19.78 -6.71 -21.86
CA GLY A 169 -20.95 -7.59 -22.03
C GLY A 169 -20.92 -8.87 -21.19
N ARG A 170 -20.01 -8.96 -20.20
CA ARG A 170 -19.91 -10.12 -19.29
C ARG A 170 -19.92 -9.67 -17.85
N GLU A 171 -20.46 -10.52 -16.97
CA GLU A 171 -20.45 -10.34 -15.54
C GLU A 171 -19.11 -10.87 -14.96
N HIS A 172 -18.57 -10.11 -14.02
CA HIS A 172 -17.34 -10.41 -13.28
C HIS A 172 -17.54 -10.15 -11.80
N THR A 173 -16.67 -10.70 -10.97
CA THR A 173 -16.70 -10.53 -9.52
C THR A 173 -15.33 -10.15 -8.98
N LEU A 174 -15.34 -9.34 -7.93
CA LEU A 174 -14.17 -9.07 -7.09
C LEU A 174 -14.60 -9.11 -5.62
N VAL A 175 -13.74 -9.59 -4.74
CA VAL A 175 -13.93 -9.55 -3.29
C VAL A 175 -13.03 -8.47 -2.70
N PRO A 176 -13.59 -7.51 -1.95
CA PRO A 176 -12.82 -6.47 -1.29
C PRO A 176 -12.43 -6.86 0.14
N TYR A 177 -11.39 -6.22 0.65
CA TYR A 177 -11.10 -6.10 2.06
C TYR A 177 -11.67 -4.78 2.58
N ALA A 178 -12.57 -4.85 3.59
CA ALA A 178 -13.09 -3.66 4.23
C ALA A 178 -12.05 -3.07 5.18
N ARG A 179 -11.90 -1.74 5.16
CA ARG A 179 -10.93 -1.02 5.96
C ARG A 179 -11.59 -0.24 7.09
N PRO A 180 -10.85 0.08 8.18
CA PRO A 180 -11.38 0.86 9.30
C PRO A 180 -11.89 2.26 8.93
N ASP A 181 -11.37 2.85 7.83
CA ASP A 181 -11.81 4.15 7.32
C ASP A 181 -13.10 4.09 6.47
N GLY A 182 -13.72 2.90 6.39
CA GLY A 182 -14.93 2.64 5.62
C GLY A 182 -14.70 2.42 4.13
N SER A 183 -13.48 2.58 3.62
CA SER A 183 -13.15 2.25 2.23
C SER A 183 -12.99 0.74 2.04
N TRP A 184 -13.07 0.30 0.80
CA TRP A 184 -12.81 -1.08 0.38
C TRP A 184 -11.56 -1.14 -0.47
N LEU A 185 -10.64 -2.05 -0.12
CA LEU A 185 -9.44 -2.35 -0.89
C LEU A 185 -9.71 -3.52 -1.83
N PHE A 186 -9.56 -3.30 -3.12
CA PHE A 186 -9.57 -4.34 -4.16
C PHE A 186 -8.14 -4.60 -4.61
N VAL A 187 -7.64 -5.82 -4.39
CA VAL A 187 -6.37 -6.30 -4.93
C VAL A 187 -6.70 -7.36 -5.96
N PHE A 188 -6.27 -7.21 -7.21
CA PHE A 188 -6.71 -8.06 -8.31
C PHE A 188 -5.61 -8.34 -9.33
N ARG A 189 -5.82 -9.38 -10.13
CA ARG A 189 -5.05 -9.69 -11.32
C ARG A 189 -5.96 -9.65 -12.55
N ASP A 190 -5.37 -9.32 -13.68
CA ASP A 190 -6.02 -9.36 -14.99
C ASP A 190 -5.05 -9.84 -16.07
N ASP A 191 -5.51 -9.98 -17.32
CA ASP A 191 -4.69 -10.50 -18.40
C ASP A 191 -3.64 -9.50 -18.94
N SER A 192 -3.51 -8.31 -18.35
CA SER A 192 -2.41 -7.37 -18.64
C SER A 192 -1.19 -7.55 -17.72
N ASN A 193 -1.32 -8.36 -16.65
CA ASN A 193 -0.20 -8.59 -15.73
C ASN A 193 0.96 -9.29 -16.44
N ALA A 194 2.17 -8.86 -16.15
CA ALA A 194 3.47 -9.31 -16.64
C ALA A 194 3.88 -8.75 -18.01
N ASP A 195 2.97 -8.34 -18.88
CA ASP A 195 3.33 -7.69 -20.16
C ASP A 195 3.16 -6.16 -20.12
N GLU A 196 2.02 -5.65 -19.70
CA GLU A 196 1.72 -4.21 -19.70
C GLU A 196 1.62 -3.60 -18.30
N THR A 197 1.29 -4.40 -17.28
CA THR A 197 1.14 -3.95 -15.90
C THR A 197 1.99 -4.78 -14.93
N CYS A 198 1.97 -4.46 -13.65
CA CYS A 198 2.75 -5.19 -12.64
C CYS A 198 2.42 -6.69 -12.68
N ALA A 199 3.45 -7.53 -12.75
CA ALA A 199 3.30 -8.98 -12.84
C ALA A 199 2.58 -9.59 -11.63
N MET A 200 2.69 -8.97 -10.45
CA MET A 200 2.10 -9.48 -9.24
C MET A 200 0.59 -9.24 -9.20
N CYS A 201 0.17 -7.99 -9.27
CA CYS A 201 -1.22 -7.54 -9.18
C CYS A 201 -1.31 -6.03 -9.38
N ARG A 202 -2.54 -5.51 -9.34
CA ARG A 202 -2.86 -4.11 -9.14
C ARG A 202 -3.88 -3.98 -8.01
N TYR A 203 -4.03 -2.77 -7.49
CA TYR A 203 -5.01 -2.48 -6.46
C TYR A 203 -5.63 -1.10 -6.64
N PHE A 204 -6.81 -0.92 -6.11
CA PHE A 204 -7.46 0.38 -5.92
C PHE A 204 -8.35 0.39 -4.68
N TYR A 205 -8.65 1.59 -4.21
CA TYR A 205 -9.59 1.80 -3.12
C TYR A 205 -10.89 2.37 -3.67
N ALA A 206 -12.01 1.95 -3.09
CA ALA A 206 -13.33 2.46 -3.43
C ALA A 206 -14.15 2.68 -2.15
N THR A 207 -15.01 3.72 -2.16
CA THR A 207 -15.93 3.99 -1.07
C THR A 207 -17.30 3.46 -1.46
N PRO A 208 -17.88 2.51 -0.69
CA PRO A 208 -19.22 2.00 -0.97
C PRO A 208 -20.30 3.07 -0.70
N SER A 209 -21.49 2.86 -1.25
CA SER A 209 -22.69 3.63 -0.90
C SER A 209 -22.98 3.53 0.60
N VAL A 210 -23.75 4.46 1.13
CA VAL A 210 -24.07 4.54 2.58
C VAL A 210 -24.70 3.24 3.09
N ASP A 211 -25.54 2.59 2.29
CA ASP A 211 -26.16 1.29 2.58
C ASP A 211 -25.26 0.09 2.23
N GLN A 212 -24.06 0.35 1.74
CA GLN A 212 -23.07 -0.62 1.27
C GLN A 212 -23.58 -1.58 0.17
N SER A 213 -24.70 -1.30 -0.47
CA SER A 213 -25.26 -2.15 -1.53
C SER A 213 -24.54 -2.01 -2.86
N ARG A 214 -23.86 -0.88 -3.09
CA ARG A 214 -23.18 -0.53 -4.33
C ARG A 214 -21.80 0.08 -4.07
N VAL A 215 -20.94 -0.03 -5.07
CA VAL A 215 -19.62 0.61 -5.06
C VAL A 215 -19.19 0.97 -6.48
N GLU A 216 -18.56 2.11 -6.65
CA GLU A 216 -17.95 2.50 -7.92
C GLU A 216 -16.55 1.91 -8.02
N LEU A 217 -16.33 1.02 -8.98
CA LEU A 217 -15.04 0.41 -9.31
C LEU A 217 -14.36 1.28 -10.36
N ASP A 218 -13.48 2.18 -9.93
CA ASP A 218 -12.74 3.05 -10.83
C ASP A 218 -11.35 2.46 -11.14
N PHE A 219 -11.27 1.65 -12.19
CA PHE A 219 -10.02 1.02 -12.62
C PHE A 219 -9.00 2.04 -13.16
N ASN A 220 -9.38 3.29 -13.47
CA ASN A 220 -8.42 4.35 -13.80
C ASN A 220 -7.52 4.73 -12.62
N ARG A 221 -7.92 4.32 -11.40
CA ARG A 221 -7.15 4.43 -10.16
C ARG A 221 -6.44 3.14 -9.76
N ALA A 222 -6.46 2.11 -10.61
CA ALA A 222 -5.72 0.89 -10.34
C ALA A 222 -4.21 1.17 -10.41
N ALA A 223 -3.51 0.92 -9.30
CA ALA A 223 -2.08 1.16 -9.15
C ALA A 223 -1.31 -0.14 -8.95
N ALA A 224 -0.04 -0.16 -9.30
CA ALA A 224 0.86 -1.25 -8.97
C ALA A 224 1.14 -1.26 -7.45
N PRO A 225 1.33 -2.43 -6.82
CA PRO A 225 1.73 -2.48 -5.42
C PRO A 225 3.10 -1.84 -5.24
N ILE A 226 3.27 -1.16 -4.12
CA ILE A 226 4.48 -0.37 -3.83
C ILE A 226 5.76 -1.21 -3.93
N CYS A 227 5.70 -2.50 -3.58
CA CYS A 227 6.83 -3.42 -3.69
C CYS A 227 7.32 -3.65 -5.14
N ALA A 228 6.56 -3.24 -6.15
CA ALA A 228 7.04 -3.22 -7.54
C ALA A 228 8.19 -2.22 -7.75
N LEU A 229 8.25 -1.15 -6.95
CA LEU A 229 9.29 -0.13 -6.99
C LEU A 229 10.20 -0.15 -5.74
N VAL A 230 9.68 -0.64 -4.61
CA VAL A 230 10.39 -0.69 -3.32
C VAL A 230 10.30 -2.12 -2.78
N PRO A 231 11.25 -3.00 -3.12
CA PRO A 231 11.22 -4.43 -2.76
C PRO A 231 11.13 -4.71 -1.25
N LEU A 232 11.53 -3.76 -0.42
CA LEU A 232 11.51 -3.84 1.04
C LEU A 232 10.11 -3.62 1.64
N VAL A 233 9.10 -3.30 0.83
CA VAL A 233 7.73 -3.09 1.30
C VAL A 233 6.94 -4.39 1.21
N THR A 234 6.28 -4.73 2.31
CA THR A 234 5.34 -5.85 2.36
C THR A 234 4.00 -5.42 1.76
N CYS A 235 3.56 -6.11 0.72
CA CYS A 235 2.31 -5.81 -0.01
C CYS A 235 1.30 -6.95 0.14
N VAL A 236 0.02 -6.59 0.06
CA VAL A 236 -1.08 -7.56 0.04
C VAL A 236 -1.08 -8.30 -1.29
N LEU A 237 -1.22 -9.62 -1.22
CA LEU A 237 -1.40 -10.48 -2.39
C LEU A 237 -2.89 -10.53 -2.77
N PRO A 238 -3.22 -10.64 -4.06
CA PRO A 238 -4.61 -10.79 -4.50
C PRO A 238 -5.17 -12.14 -4.01
N PRO A 239 -6.40 -12.16 -3.48
CA PRO A 239 -7.08 -13.42 -3.22
C PRO A 239 -7.31 -14.16 -4.54
N PRO A 240 -7.38 -15.52 -4.54
CA PRO A 240 -7.53 -16.31 -5.74
C PRO A 240 -8.76 -15.93 -6.59
N GLU A 241 -9.82 -15.50 -5.94
CA GLU A 241 -11.10 -15.08 -6.55
C GLU A 241 -10.95 -13.82 -7.38
N ASN A 242 -9.95 -12.97 -7.09
CA ASN A 242 -9.75 -11.68 -7.73
C ASN A 242 -8.88 -11.80 -9.01
N ARG A 243 -9.15 -12.80 -9.84
CA ARG A 243 -8.56 -12.91 -11.17
C ARG A 243 -9.60 -12.58 -12.24
N LEU A 244 -9.44 -11.46 -12.91
CA LEU A 244 -10.26 -11.07 -14.05
C LEU A 244 -9.69 -11.69 -15.35
N PRO A 245 -10.45 -12.56 -16.05
CA PRO A 245 -9.99 -13.18 -17.31
C PRO A 245 -10.23 -12.22 -18.50
N ILE A 246 -9.79 -10.97 -18.34
CA ILE A 246 -9.85 -9.90 -19.34
C ILE A 246 -8.66 -8.98 -19.15
N ARG A 247 -8.28 -8.20 -20.16
CA ARG A 247 -7.36 -7.07 -20.02
C ARG A 247 -8.11 -5.86 -19.50
N VAL A 248 -7.53 -5.18 -18.50
CA VAL A 248 -8.03 -3.91 -17.98
C VAL A 248 -7.05 -2.79 -18.40
N PRO A 249 -7.28 -2.14 -19.58
CA PRO A 249 -6.39 -1.12 -20.13
C PRO A 249 -6.68 0.25 -19.49
N ALA A 250 -6.65 0.31 -18.15
CA ALA A 250 -6.85 1.50 -17.33
C ALA A 250 -5.93 1.42 -16.11
N GLY A 251 -5.58 2.56 -15.50
CA GLY A 251 -4.72 2.64 -14.33
C GLY A 251 -3.23 2.66 -14.67
N GLU A 252 -2.40 2.20 -13.71
CA GLU A 252 -0.94 2.21 -13.81
C GLU A 252 -0.42 1.09 -14.72
N ARG A 253 0.55 1.46 -15.53
CA ARG A 253 1.32 0.56 -16.41
C ARG A 253 2.70 0.28 -15.81
N ARG A 254 3.35 -0.78 -16.26
CA ARG A 254 4.79 -0.94 -16.03
C ARG A 254 5.53 0.25 -16.66
N PRO A 255 6.62 0.73 -16.01
CA PRO A 255 7.54 1.65 -16.67
C PRO A 255 7.95 1.04 -18.02
N ILE A 256 7.95 1.85 -19.07
CA ILE A 256 8.59 1.45 -20.33
C ILE A 256 10.07 1.39 -19.99
N GLU A 257 10.65 0.19 -19.99
CA GLU A 257 12.11 0.06 -19.89
C GLU A 257 12.68 0.78 -21.11
N GLU A 258 13.32 1.93 -20.89
CA GLU A 258 14.18 2.51 -21.91
C GLU A 258 15.29 1.47 -22.12
N ASN A 259 15.33 0.87 -23.32
CA ASN A 259 16.40 -0.04 -23.72
C ASN A 259 17.73 0.70 -23.41
N PRO A 260 18.63 0.15 -22.59
CA PRO A 260 19.93 0.74 -22.41
C PRO A 260 20.64 0.69 -23.78
N SER A 261 20.86 1.87 -24.36
CA SER A 261 21.63 2.09 -25.60
C SER A 261 23.09 1.75 -25.37
#